data_5ec12cf29b410208ddc3517f01dd6c2a
#
_entry.id   5ec12cf29b410208ddc3517f01dd6c2a
#
_cell.length_a   1.000
_cell.length_b   1.000
_cell.length_c   1.000
_cell.angle_alpha   90.00
_cell.angle_beta   90.00
_cell.angle_gamma   90.00
#
_symmetry.space_group_name_H-M   'P 1'
#
loop_
_entity.id
_entity.type
_entity.pdbx_description
1 polymer ?
#
loop_
_entity_poly.entity_id
_entity_poly.type
_entity_poly.pdbx_seq_one_letter_code
_entity_poly.pdbx_strand_id
1 'polypeptide(L)'
;MISALSTPLLLLALQTSSDPESIAPSDTAYIDEQTYIDNRADSVQCTGHEFVGPGPILVHFEATVNTDSLDYQAWEIAEDKQFQTVIVTYHESNIDYTFSETGTYYVRYNYRYINEEGDGRYFEYYTIKVTESLLQIPNLITPDSPTGTNQVFKVKYQSLTSFEMWVYNRWGQQLFHTKDPAQGWDGTQSGRPVPTGAYYYLIKAKGTDGISYTKKGDINVLRTKEVTKN
;
A
#
# COMPACT_ATOMS: atom_id res chain seq x y z
N MET A 1 8.34 4.28 28.78
CA MET A 1 8.11 5.49 27.98
C MET A 1 8.49 5.16 26.56
N ILE A 2 7.51 4.80 25.74
CA ILE A 2 7.71 4.48 24.33
C ILE A 2 7.49 5.79 23.59
N SER A 3 8.58 6.36 23.05
CA SER A 3 8.54 7.52 22.18
C SER A 3 7.89 7.11 20.87
N ALA A 4 6.68 7.57 20.62
CA ALA A 4 6.07 7.50 19.31
C ALA A 4 6.87 8.44 18.38
N LEU A 5 7.67 7.88 17.49
CA LEU A 5 8.21 8.59 16.36
C LEU A 5 7.03 8.89 15.43
N SER A 6 6.56 10.14 15.49
CA SER A 6 5.63 10.67 14.49
C SER A 6 6.39 10.74 13.17
N THR A 7 6.07 9.85 12.25
CA THR A 7 6.48 9.96 10.85
C THR A 7 5.92 11.26 10.27
N PRO A 8 6.69 12.05 9.53
CA PRO A 8 6.18 13.27 8.95
C PRO A 8 5.16 12.92 7.86
N LEU A 9 3.96 13.41 8.05
CA LEU A 9 2.94 13.46 7.00
C LEU A 9 3.55 14.24 5.82
N LEU A 10 3.69 13.62 4.66
CA LEU A 10 4.16 14.32 3.47
C LEU A 10 2.99 15.13 2.92
N LEU A 11 2.91 16.37 3.39
CA LEU A 11 1.92 17.34 2.93
C LEU A 11 2.44 17.98 1.64
N LEU A 12 1.77 17.73 0.52
CA LEU A 12 2.08 18.38 -0.74
C LEU A 12 1.13 19.57 -0.92
N ALA A 13 1.63 20.75 -0.60
CA ALA A 13 0.88 22.00 -0.79
C ALA A 13 1.33 22.68 -2.08
N LEU A 14 0.40 23.00 -2.95
CA LEU A 14 0.63 23.81 -4.14
C LEU A 14 0.14 25.24 -3.94
N GLN A 15 1.06 26.15 -4.19
CA GLN A 15 0.73 27.54 -4.38
C GLN A 15 0.94 27.92 -5.85
N THR A 16 -0.14 28.17 -6.57
CA THR A 16 -0.06 28.84 -7.86
C THR A 16 -0.20 30.34 -7.66
N SER A 17 0.81 31.08 -8.05
CA SER A 17 0.82 32.54 -7.95
C SER A 17 0.33 33.18 -9.24
N SER A 18 -0.53 34.17 -9.15
CA SER A 18 -0.43 35.48 -9.76
C SER A 18 -1.77 36.04 -10.20
N ASP A 19 -2.64 36.31 -9.23
CA ASP A 19 -3.60 37.39 -9.38
C ASP A 19 -3.86 38.01 -7.99
N PRO A 20 -3.70 39.31 -7.80
CA PRO A 20 -3.71 39.91 -6.46
C PRO A 20 -5.09 40.05 -5.80
N GLU A 21 -6.17 39.60 -6.40
CA GLU A 21 -7.53 39.76 -5.86
C GLU A 21 -8.30 38.46 -5.61
N SER A 22 -7.77 37.29 -5.94
CA SER A 22 -8.40 36.04 -5.56
C SER A 22 -7.44 35.21 -4.72
N ILE A 23 -7.82 34.90 -3.48
CA ILE A 23 -7.15 33.85 -2.72
C ILE A 23 -7.36 32.57 -3.53
N ALA A 24 -6.32 32.17 -4.26
CA ALA A 24 -6.36 30.93 -5.02
C ALA A 24 -6.64 29.79 -4.05
N PRO A 25 -7.64 28.96 -4.29
CA PRO A 25 -7.87 27.78 -3.48
C PRO A 25 -6.65 26.89 -3.59
N SER A 26 -6.25 26.28 -2.47
CA SER A 26 -5.19 25.26 -2.44
C SER A 26 -5.82 23.89 -2.28
N ASP A 27 -5.35 22.94 -3.05
CA ASP A 27 -5.65 21.55 -2.87
C ASP A 27 -4.42 20.80 -2.34
N THR A 28 -4.66 19.76 -1.59
CA THR A 28 -3.63 18.96 -0.97
C THR A 28 -4.02 17.49 -1.10
N ALA A 29 -3.07 16.65 -1.42
CA ALA A 29 -3.25 15.22 -1.36
C ALA A 29 -2.15 14.58 -0.53
N TYR A 30 -2.52 13.60 0.29
CA TYR A 30 -1.57 12.82 1.04
C TYR A 30 -2.03 11.37 1.17
N ILE A 31 -1.10 10.50 1.42
CA ILE A 31 -1.33 9.06 1.54
C ILE A 31 -1.24 8.66 3.01
N ASP A 32 -2.27 7.97 3.50
CA ASP A 32 -2.20 7.33 4.82
C ASP A 32 -1.37 6.05 4.74
N GLU A 33 -0.17 6.12 5.30
CA GLU A 33 0.77 4.99 5.35
C GLU A 33 0.25 3.79 6.16
N GLN A 34 -0.73 3.97 7.03
CA GLN A 34 -1.28 2.88 7.85
C GLN A 34 -2.20 1.95 7.05
N THR A 35 -2.68 2.37 5.91
CA THR A 35 -3.58 1.56 5.06
C THR A 35 -2.82 0.60 4.17
N TYR A 36 -1.50 0.74 4.08
CA TYR A 36 -0.67 -0.23 3.37
C TYR A 36 -0.68 -1.56 4.11
N ILE A 37 -1.00 -2.64 3.42
CA ILE A 37 -0.57 -3.97 3.81
C ILE A 37 0.96 -3.90 3.78
N ASP A 38 1.54 -3.70 4.96
CA ASP A 38 2.86 -3.16 5.16
C ASP A 38 3.95 -3.94 4.42
N ASN A 39 4.33 -3.43 3.28
CA ASN A 39 5.61 -3.69 2.69
C ASN A 39 6.36 -2.35 2.65
N ARG A 40 6.74 -1.87 3.82
CA ARG A 40 7.50 -0.63 4.03
C ARG A 40 8.83 -0.56 3.30
N ALA A 41 9.10 -1.48 2.44
CA ALA A 41 10.22 -1.42 1.57
C ALA A 41 9.89 -0.45 0.44
N ASP A 42 10.31 0.75 0.57
CA ASP A 42 10.98 1.51 -0.49
C ASP A 42 10.16 2.09 -1.63
N SER A 43 8.81 2.21 -1.62
CA SER A 43 8.21 2.53 -2.89
C SER A 43 6.99 3.43 -2.95
N VAL A 44 6.78 4.31 -1.99
CA VAL A 44 5.95 5.48 -2.30
C VAL A 44 6.87 6.57 -2.82
N GLN A 45 7.07 6.60 -4.12
CA GLN A 45 7.73 7.72 -4.77
C GLN A 45 6.69 8.80 -5.02
N CYS A 46 6.72 9.83 -4.18
CA CYS A 46 6.01 11.07 -4.40
C CYS A 46 6.93 12.03 -5.16
N THR A 47 6.65 12.24 -6.44
CA THR A 47 7.29 13.30 -7.21
C THR A 47 6.21 14.27 -7.68
N GLY A 48 6.07 15.40 -6.97
CA GLY A 48 5.05 16.38 -7.31
C GLY A 48 3.63 15.84 -7.14
N HIS A 49 2.85 15.80 -8.21
CA HIS A 49 1.45 15.33 -8.24
C HIS A 49 1.31 13.87 -8.66
N GLU A 50 2.38 13.11 -8.67
CA GLU A 50 2.36 11.70 -9.04
C GLU A 50 2.70 10.82 -7.84
N PHE A 51 1.79 9.87 -7.56
CA PHE A 51 1.94 8.85 -6.53
C PHE A 51 2.03 7.49 -7.21
N VAL A 52 3.08 6.75 -6.92
CA VAL A 52 3.28 5.39 -7.45
C VAL A 52 3.54 4.46 -6.28
N GLY A 53 2.73 3.43 -6.15
CA GLY A 53 2.88 2.49 -5.04
C GLY A 53 2.05 1.23 -5.15
N PRO A 54 2.27 0.30 -4.24
CA PRO A 54 1.47 -0.91 -4.14
C PRO A 54 0.06 -0.58 -3.66
N GLY A 55 -0.95 -1.24 -4.22
CA GLY A 55 -2.33 -1.12 -3.75
C GLY A 55 -2.68 -2.13 -2.65
N PRO A 56 -3.80 -1.92 -1.94
CA PRO A 56 -4.67 -0.74 -2.03
C PRO A 56 -4.02 0.52 -1.45
N ILE A 57 -4.33 1.69 -2.04
CA ILE A 57 -3.81 2.98 -1.58
C ILE A 57 -4.97 3.84 -1.11
N LEU A 58 -4.99 4.27 0.15
CA LEU A 58 -5.89 5.32 0.64
C LEU A 58 -5.21 6.67 0.45
N VAL A 59 -5.88 7.58 -0.25
CA VAL A 59 -5.43 8.96 -0.44
C VAL A 59 -6.47 9.91 0.14
N HIS A 60 -6.01 10.85 0.94
CA HIS A 60 -6.80 11.95 1.46
C HIS A 60 -6.60 13.16 0.57
N PHE A 61 -7.67 13.71 0.05
CA PHE A 61 -7.66 14.92 -0.76
C PHE A 61 -8.35 16.05 0.02
N GLU A 62 -7.70 17.18 0.10
CA GLU A 62 -8.19 18.35 0.81
C GLU A 62 -8.09 19.58 -0.08
N ALA A 63 -9.19 20.30 -0.22
CA ALA A 63 -9.23 21.57 -0.93
C ALA A 63 -9.61 22.69 0.01
N THR A 64 -8.78 23.72 0.05
CA THR A 64 -9.07 24.96 0.80
C THR A 64 -9.62 26.00 -0.16
N VAL A 65 -10.91 26.27 -0.07
CA VAL A 65 -11.63 27.21 -0.93
C VAL A 65 -12.45 28.18 -0.09
N ASN A 66 -12.69 29.38 -0.62
CA ASN A 66 -13.64 30.30 0.00
C ASN A 66 -15.05 29.83 -0.33
N THR A 67 -15.69 29.14 0.61
CA THR A 67 -17.03 28.53 0.43
C THR A 67 -18.16 29.55 0.29
N ASP A 68 -17.99 30.77 0.77
CA ASP A 68 -19.05 31.81 0.75
C ASP A 68 -19.37 32.27 -0.66
N SER A 69 -18.49 32.04 -1.60
CA SER A 69 -18.62 32.48 -3.00
C SER A 69 -18.70 31.32 -3.99
N LEU A 70 -18.70 30.06 -3.53
CA LEU A 70 -18.74 28.91 -4.41
C LEU A 70 -20.16 28.61 -4.89
N ASP A 71 -20.30 28.43 -6.19
CA ASP A 71 -21.47 27.86 -6.86
C ASP A 71 -21.37 26.38 -7.08
N TYR A 72 -20.15 25.90 -7.30
CA TYR A 72 -19.86 24.50 -7.57
C TYR A 72 -18.48 24.11 -7.10
N GLN A 73 -18.35 22.90 -6.56
CA GLN A 73 -17.07 22.23 -6.31
C GLN A 73 -17.21 20.73 -6.49
N ALA A 74 -16.16 20.07 -6.97
CA ALA A 74 -16.09 18.62 -7.04
C ALA A 74 -14.68 18.10 -7.16
N TRP A 75 -14.39 17.01 -6.47
CA TRP A 75 -13.33 16.09 -6.80
C TRP A 75 -13.84 15.10 -7.83
N GLU A 76 -13.10 14.92 -8.91
CA GLU A 76 -13.41 13.94 -9.95
C GLU A 76 -12.24 12.98 -10.07
N ILE A 77 -12.55 11.68 -10.06
CA ILE A 77 -11.58 10.59 -10.23
C ILE A 77 -11.90 9.89 -11.54
N ALA A 78 -10.90 9.72 -12.42
CA ALA A 78 -11.04 9.14 -13.73
C ALA A 78 -9.92 8.15 -14.07
N GLU A 79 -10.16 7.27 -15.01
CA GLU A 79 -9.15 6.37 -15.58
C GLU A 79 -8.38 6.98 -16.77
N ASP A 80 -8.86 8.07 -17.29
CA ASP A 80 -8.22 8.77 -18.40
C ASP A 80 -7.92 10.23 -18.07
N LYS A 81 -6.82 10.75 -18.60
CA LYS A 81 -6.33 12.11 -18.37
C LYS A 81 -7.26 13.20 -18.89
N GLN A 82 -8.13 12.88 -19.82
CA GLN A 82 -9.12 13.80 -20.41
C GLN A 82 -10.42 13.83 -19.61
N PHE A 83 -10.55 12.99 -18.57
CA PHE A 83 -11.76 12.86 -17.75
C PHE A 83 -13.01 12.53 -18.57
N GLN A 84 -12.86 11.71 -19.62
CA GLN A 84 -13.98 11.20 -20.42
C GLN A 84 -14.70 10.07 -19.70
N THR A 85 -13.97 9.30 -18.88
CA THR A 85 -14.49 8.20 -18.08
C THR A 85 -14.28 8.52 -16.60
N VAL A 86 -15.18 9.33 -16.04
CA VAL A 86 -15.17 9.64 -14.60
C VAL A 86 -15.75 8.46 -13.83
N ILE A 87 -14.96 7.91 -12.90
CA ILE A 87 -15.35 6.78 -12.03
C ILE A 87 -16.31 7.26 -10.95
N VAL A 88 -15.96 8.40 -10.32
CA VAL A 88 -16.71 8.95 -9.20
C VAL A 88 -16.49 10.47 -9.10
N THR A 89 -17.50 11.16 -8.59
CA THR A 89 -17.50 12.60 -8.30
C THR A 89 -17.93 12.82 -6.86
N TYR A 90 -17.19 13.63 -6.11
CA TYR A 90 -17.48 14.06 -4.76
C TYR A 90 -17.62 15.58 -4.72
N HIS A 91 -18.63 16.09 -3.99
CA HIS A 91 -18.89 17.52 -3.89
C HIS A 91 -18.41 18.14 -2.58
N GLU A 92 -17.78 17.35 -1.75
CA GLU A 92 -17.14 17.77 -0.50
C GLU A 92 -15.76 18.38 -0.79
N SER A 93 -15.30 19.30 0.09
CA SER A 93 -13.96 19.87 0.00
C SER A 93 -12.86 18.85 0.36
N ASN A 94 -13.18 17.93 1.27
CA ASN A 94 -12.25 16.93 1.77
C ASN A 94 -12.84 15.54 1.50
N ILE A 95 -12.06 14.66 0.91
CA ILE A 95 -12.48 13.30 0.59
C ILE A 95 -11.38 12.30 0.88
N ASP A 96 -11.80 11.08 1.17
CA ASP A 96 -10.95 9.90 1.30
C ASP A 96 -11.31 8.92 0.17
N TYR A 97 -10.32 8.49 -0.60
CA TYR A 97 -10.56 7.50 -1.64
C TYR A 97 -9.51 6.41 -1.64
N THR A 98 -9.97 5.14 -1.68
CA THR A 98 -9.10 3.98 -1.75
C THR A 98 -9.01 3.44 -3.17
N PHE A 99 -7.84 3.54 -3.76
CA PHE A 99 -7.52 2.95 -5.05
C PHE A 99 -7.18 1.48 -4.85
N SER A 100 -8.16 0.61 -5.06
CA SER A 100 -8.05 -0.83 -4.74
C SER A 100 -7.56 -1.68 -5.90
N GLU A 101 -7.68 -1.20 -7.13
CA GLU A 101 -7.30 -1.95 -8.32
C GLU A 101 -6.02 -1.39 -8.94
N THR A 102 -5.25 -2.26 -9.58
CA THR A 102 -4.06 -1.87 -10.34
C THR A 102 -4.47 -1.00 -11.53
N GLY A 103 -3.76 0.10 -11.70
CA GLY A 103 -4.07 1.03 -12.79
C GLY A 103 -3.44 2.40 -12.58
N THR A 104 -3.74 3.29 -13.51
CA THR A 104 -3.40 4.70 -13.40
C THR A 104 -4.69 5.51 -13.34
N TYR A 105 -4.82 6.30 -12.30
CA TYR A 105 -5.98 7.13 -12.04
C TYR A 105 -5.58 8.59 -12.06
N TYR A 106 -6.49 9.43 -12.51
CA TYR A 106 -6.34 10.88 -12.55
C TYR A 106 -7.38 11.50 -11.65
N VAL A 107 -6.96 12.41 -10.80
CA VAL A 107 -7.82 13.08 -9.84
C VAL A 107 -7.68 14.57 -10.04
N ARG A 108 -8.78 15.28 -10.14
CA ARG A 108 -8.80 16.73 -10.23
C ARG A 108 -9.83 17.32 -9.31
N TYR A 109 -9.56 18.54 -8.84
CA TYR A 109 -10.53 19.38 -8.16
C TYR A 109 -11.07 20.42 -9.13
N ASN A 110 -12.38 20.45 -9.26
CA ASN A 110 -13.09 21.36 -10.15
C ASN A 110 -13.97 22.27 -9.29
N TYR A 111 -13.92 23.57 -9.53
CA TYR A 111 -14.73 24.54 -8.78
C TYR A 111 -15.15 25.72 -9.65
N ARG A 112 -16.25 26.38 -9.25
CA ARG A 112 -16.75 27.61 -9.87
C ARG A 112 -17.25 28.56 -8.79
N TYR A 113 -16.91 29.86 -8.93
CA TYR A 113 -17.46 30.89 -8.08
C TYR A 113 -18.76 31.43 -8.64
N ILE A 114 -19.63 31.96 -7.73
CA ILE A 114 -20.82 32.69 -8.08
C ILE A 114 -20.42 33.89 -8.95
N ASN A 115 -21.13 34.11 -10.05
CA ASN A 115 -20.88 35.14 -11.06
C ASN A 115 -19.73 34.86 -12.06
N GLU A 116 -19.13 33.66 -12.06
CA GLU A 116 -18.27 33.22 -13.13
C GLU A 116 -19.09 32.46 -14.19
N GLU A 117 -18.96 32.87 -15.46
CA GLU A 117 -19.54 32.15 -16.60
C GLU A 117 -18.58 31.12 -17.07
N GLY A 118 -19.06 29.90 -17.36
CA GLY A 118 -18.27 28.79 -17.91
C GLY A 118 -18.32 27.51 -17.11
N ASP A 119 -17.50 26.55 -17.49
CA ASP A 119 -17.51 25.18 -16.96
C ASP A 119 -16.73 24.99 -15.65
N GLY A 120 -16.36 26.09 -15.00
CA GLY A 120 -15.55 26.05 -13.78
C GLY A 120 -14.05 26.10 -14.04
N ARG A 121 -13.27 26.15 -12.96
CA ARG A 121 -11.81 26.15 -13.00
C ARG A 121 -11.30 24.81 -12.52
N TYR A 122 -10.22 24.35 -13.11
CA TYR A 122 -9.57 23.10 -12.75
C TYR A 122 -8.22 23.41 -12.15
N PHE A 123 -7.93 22.74 -11.03
CA PHE A 123 -6.57 22.68 -10.52
C PHE A 123 -5.75 21.64 -11.23
N GLU A 124 -4.47 21.66 -10.96
CA GLU A 124 -3.58 20.59 -11.36
C GLU A 124 -4.10 19.27 -10.80
N TYR A 125 -4.05 18.24 -11.63
CA TYR A 125 -4.54 16.93 -11.24
C TYR A 125 -3.40 16.08 -10.68
N TYR A 126 -3.79 15.18 -9.80
CA TYR A 126 -2.93 14.14 -9.28
C TYR A 126 -3.01 12.92 -10.19
N THR A 127 -1.88 12.23 -10.30
CA THR A 127 -1.81 10.93 -10.96
C THR A 127 -1.49 9.88 -9.91
N ILE A 128 -2.38 8.92 -9.74
CA ILE A 128 -2.22 7.82 -8.77
C ILE A 128 -1.99 6.54 -9.57
N LYS A 129 -0.81 5.94 -9.43
CA LYS A 129 -0.46 4.70 -10.10
C LYS A 129 -0.34 3.55 -9.11
N VAL A 130 -1.31 2.65 -9.14
CA VAL A 130 -1.32 1.42 -8.35
C VAL A 130 -0.60 0.33 -9.13
N THR A 131 0.47 -0.20 -8.55
CA THR A 131 1.33 -1.19 -9.20
C THR A 131 0.74 -2.60 -9.16
N GLU A 132 1.19 -3.46 -10.07
CA GLU A 132 0.79 -4.87 -10.14
C GLU A 132 1.16 -5.66 -8.88
N SER A 133 0.45 -6.75 -8.65
CA SER A 133 0.70 -7.61 -7.51
C SER A 133 1.96 -8.46 -7.70
N LEU A 134 2.64 -8.75 -6.60
CA LEU A 134 3.81 -9.62 -6.56
C LEU A 134 3.72 -10.55 -5.36
N LEU A 135 4.08 -11.82 -5.56
CA LEU A 135 4.25 -12.79 -4.48
C LEU A 135 5.47 -13.69 -4.78
N GLN A 136 6.57 -13.48 -4.04
CA GLN A 136 7.77 -14.29 -4.10
C GLN A 136 7.95 -15.07 -2.80
N ILE A 137 8.26 -16.35 -2.90
CA ILE A 137 8.30 -17.28 -1.77
C ILE A 137 9.70 -17.84 -1.69
N PRO A 138 10.41 -17.71 -0.54
CA PRO A 138 11.69 -18.38 -0.33
C PRO A 138 11.48 -19.89 -0.16
N ASN A 139 12.53 -20.66 -0.29
CA ASN A 139 12.50 -22.12 -0.11
C ASN A 139 13.46 -22.62 0.98
N LEU A 140 14.12 -21.69 1.68
CA LEU A 140 15.13 -22.01 2.68
C LEU A 140 15.08 -21.02 3.83
N ILE A 141 15.18 -21.54 5.06
CA ILE A 141 15.48 -20.70 6.24
C ILE A 141 16.63 -21.31 7.04
N THR A 142 17.38 -20.43 7.68
CA THR A 142 18.50 -20.74 8.58
C THR A 142 18.26 -20.00 9.91
N PRO A 143 17.34 -20.49 10.77
CA PRO A 143 16.91 -19.78 11.97
C PRO A 143 18.03 -19.42 12.93
N ASP A 144 19.08 -20.22 12.98
CA ASP A 144 20.21 -20.05 13.89
C ASP A 144 21.40 -19.33 13.21
N SER A 145 21.19 -18.70 12.06
CA SER A 145 22.27 -18.03 11.32
C SER A 145 22.82 -16.84 12.14
N PRO A 146 24.12 -16.80 12.40
CA PRO A 146 24.75 -15.69 13.12
C PRO A 146 24.77 -14.39 12.30
N THR A 147 24.57 -14.46 10.98
CA THR A 147 24.50 -13.30 10.10
C THR A 147 23.14 -12.63 10.09
N GLY A 148 22.12 -13.23 10.71
CA GLY A 148 20.75 -12.73 10.72
C GLY A 148 19.99 -12.88 9.41
N THR A 149 20.61 -13.47 8.38
CA THR A 149 19.96 -13.65 7.08
C THR A 149 19.14 -14.93 7.04
N ASN A 150 17.99 -14.87 6.34
CA ASN A 150 17.09 -16.02 6.12
C ASN A 150 16.62 -16.72 7.42
N GLN A 151 16.56 -16.04 8.53
CA GLN A 151 16.13 -16.62 9.80
C GLN A 151 14.64 -16.95 9.86
N VAL A 152 13.85 -16.26 9.04
CA VAL A 152 12.38 -16.34 9.03
C VAL A 152 11.89 -16.66 7.63
N PHE A 153 10.98 -17.63 7.50
CA PHE A 153 10.24 -17.88 6.30
C PHE A 153 9.21 -16.78 6.10
N LYS A 154 9.57 -15.75 5.35
CA LYS A 154 8.74 -14.59 5.05
C LYS A 154 8.65 -14.40 3.54
N VAL A 155 7.45 -14.20 3.03
CA VAL A 155 7.24 -13.89 1.62
C VAL A 155 7.67 -12.45 1.30
N LYS A 156 8.08 -12.22 0.06
CA LYS A 156 8.15 -10.88 -0.50
C LYS A 156 6.90 -10.67 -1.33
N TYR A 157 6.20 -9.58 -1.06
CA TYR A 157 4.89 -9.31 -1.66
C TYR A 157 4.71 -7.83 -2.00
N GLN A 158 3.73 -7.56 -2.85
CA GLN A 158 3.32 -6.23 -3.24
C GLN A 158 1.87 -6.28 -3.72
N SER A 159 1.09 -5.22 -3.45
CA SER A 159 -0.26 -5.03 -3.99
C SER A 159 -1.20 -6.23 -3.75
N LEU A 160 -1.25 -6.74 -2.52
CA LEU A 160 -2.15 -7.82 -2.14
C LEU A 160 -3.38 -7.28 -1.40
N THR A 161 -4.58 -7.72 -1.79
CA THR A 161 -5.84 -7.42 -1.11
C THR A 161 -6.21 -8.48 -0.07
N SER A 162 -5.65 -9.70 -0.20
CA SER A 162 -5.82 -10.75 0.80
C SER A 162 -4.62 -11.68 0.80
N PHE A 163 -4.34 -12.27 1.95
CA PHE A 163 -3.25 -13.22 2.14
C PHE A 163 -3.58 -14.21 3.24
N GLU A 164 -3.19 -15.46 3.05
CA GLU A 164 -3.27 -16.48 4.08
C GLU A 164 -2.20 -17.53 3.84
N MET A 165 -1.42 -17.85 4.87
CA MET A 165 -0.29 -18.78 4.82
C MET A 165 -0.36 -19.80 5.93
N TRP A 166 -0.15 -21.06 5.58
CA TRP A 166 -0.01 -22.19 6.50
C TRP A 166 1.34 -22.86 6.29
N VAL A 167 1.94 -23.35 7.37
CA VAL A 167 3.12 -24.21 7.35
C VAL A 167 2.82 -25.52 8.05
N TYR A 168 3.25 -26.61 7.45
CA TYR A 168 3.00 -27.97 7.90
C TYR A 168 4.28 -28.78 8.01
N ASN A 169 4.31 -29.77 8.90
CA ASN A 169 5.33 -30.82 8.88
C ASN A 169 4.97 -31.91 7.86
N ARG A 170 5.86 -32.91 7.71
CA ARG A 170 5.70 -34.04 6.78
C ARG A 170 4.46 -34.92 7.04
N TRP A 171 3.90 -34.84 8.24
CA TRP A 171 2.68 -35.59 8.61
C TRP A 171 1.39 -34.79 8.43
N GLY A 172 1.50 -33.60 7.86
CA GLY A 172 0.34 -32.71 7.65
C GLY A 172 -0.11 -31.94 8.89
N GLN A 173 0.64 -32.01 9.99
CA GLN A 173 0.35 -31.23 11.18
C GLN A 173 0.70 -29.74 10.91
N GLN A 174 -0.24 -28.86 11.17
CA GLN A 174 -0.03 -27.42 11.07
C GLN A 174 0.89 -26.92 12.18
N LEU A 175 1.94 -26.20 11.78
CA LEU A 175 2.93 -25.62 12.69
C LEU A 175 2.74 -24.10 12.84
N PHE A 176 2.30 -23.44 11.77
CA PHE A 176 2.13 -22.01 11.73
C PHE A 176 0.97 -21.63 10.81
N HIS A 177 0.32 -20.51 11.11
CA HIS A 177 -0.73 -19.90 10.30
C HIS A 177 -0.75 -18.40 10.50
N THR A 178 -0.89 -17.66 9.42
CA THR A 178 -1.09 -16.21 9.47
C THR A 178 -1.92 -15.71 8.30
N LYS A 179 -2.60 -14.59 8.50
CA LYS A 179 -3.26 -13.79 7.45
C LYS A 179 -2.50 -12.50 7.14
N ASP A 180 -1.44 -12.23 7.88
CA ASP A 180 -0.58 -11.08 7.70
C ASP A 180 0.64 -11.48 6.84
N PRO A 181 0.80 -10.94 5.63
CA PRO A 181 1.94 -11.26 4.78
C PRO A 181 3.27 -10.71 5.33
N ALA A 182 3.21 -9.72 6.24
CA ALA A 182 4.39 -9.21 6.94
C ALA A 182 4.91 -10.18 8.00
N GLN A 183 4.05 -11.07 8.50
CA GLN A 183 4.40 -12.05 9.50
C GLN A 183 4.99 -13.30 8.85
N GLY A 184 6.17 -13.72 9.29
CA GLY A 184 6.83 -14.94 8.84
C GLY A 184 6.90 -16.02 9.90
N TRP A 185 7.25 -17.26 9.49
CA TRP A 185 7.49 -18.39 10.38
C TRP A 185 8.99 -18.49 10.71
N ASP A 186 9.32 -18.49 11.98
CA ASP A 186 10.68 -18.50 12.53
C ASP A 186 11.31 -19.91 12.68
N GLY A 187 10.65 -20.96 12.18
CA GLY A 187 11.11 -22.31 12.35
C GLY A 187 10.86 -22.88 13.75
N THR A 188 9.82 -22.38 14.45
CA THR A 188 9.40 -22.92 15.75
C THR A 188 7.99 -23.51 15.69
N GLN A 189 7.68 -24.38 16.64
CA GLN A 189 6.35 -24.86 16.96
C GLN A 189 6.09 -24.64 18.45
N SER A 190 5.12 -23.80 18.78
CA SER A 190 4.81 -23.42 20.19
C SER A 190 6.05 -22.97 20.96
N GLY A 191 6.90 -22.15 20.32
CA GLY A 191 8.14 -21.62 20.90
C GLY A 191 9.31 -22.59 20.97
N ARG A 192 9.15 -23.82 20.46
CA ARG A 192 10.23 -24.81 20.42
C ARG A 192 10.79 -24.93 18.99
N PRO A 193 12.11 -24.89 18.81
CA PRO A 193 12.74 -25.07 17.52
C PRO A 193 12.35 -26.40 16.86
N VAL A 194 11.98 -26.34 15.58
CA VAL A 194 11.75 -27.57 14.82
C VAL A 194 13.10 -28.13 14.30
N PRO A 195 13.23 -29.44 14.08
CA PRO A 195 14.46 -30.06 13.55
C PRO A 195 14.81 -29.56 12.14
N THR A 196 16.07 -29.66 11.74
CA THR A 196 16.50 -29.57 10.35
C THR A 196 15.73 -30.54 9.49
N GLY A 197 15.22 -30.07 8.34
CA GLY A 197 14.44 -30.89 7.43
C GLY A 197 13.52 -30.09 6.53
N ALA A 198 12.71 -30.84 5.76
CA ALA A 198 11.72 -30.25 4.86
C ALA A 198 10.37 -30.09 5.58
N TYR A 199 9.79 -28.93 5.38
CA TYR A 199 8.45 -28.50 5.80
C TYR A 199 7.67 -28.06 4.57
N TYR A 200 6.38 -27.88 4.69
CA TYR A 200 5.52 -27.59 3.55
C TYR A 200 4.68 -26.36 3.81
N TYR A 201 4.49 -25.55 2.78
CA TYR A 201 3.60 -24.40 2.86
C TYR A 201 2.43 -24.51 1.89
N LEU A 202 1.35 -23.88 2.29
CA LEU A 202 0.24 -23.49 1.42
C LEU A 202 0.02 -21.99 1.61
N ILE A 203 -0.03 -21.24 0.50
CA ILE A 203 -0.33 -19.82 0.50
C ILE A 203 -1.46 -19.55 -0.47
N LYS A 204 -2.45 -18.79 0.01
CA LYS A 204 -3.51 -18.22 -0.80
C LYS A 204 -3.43 -16.70 -0.68
N ALA A 205 -3.48 -16.01 -1.81
CA ALA A 205 -3.48 -14.56 -1.85
C ALA A 205 -4.26 -14.05 -3.05
N LYS A 206 -4.68 -12.79 -3.01
CA LYS A 206 -5.30 -12.09 -4.13
C LYS A 206 -4.62 -10.74 -4.30
N GLY A 207 -4.26 -10.41 -5.53
CA GLY A 207 -3.69 -9.13 -5.91
C GLY A 207 -4.75 -8.07 -6.18
N THR A 208 -4.33 -6.80 -6.17
CA THR A 208 -5.14 -5.65 -6.61
C THR A 208 -5.45 -5.69 -8.11
N ASP A 209 -4.62 -6.40 -8.87
CA ASP A 209 -4.79 -6.70 -10.29
C ASP A 209 -5.75 -7.86 -10.58
N GLY A 210 -6.44 -8.36 -9.54
CA GLY A 210 -7.36 -9.48 -9.65
C GLY A 210 -6.70 -10.86 -9.70
N ILE A 211 -5.35 -10.93 -9.76
CA ILE A 211 -4.62 -12.20 -9.82
C ILE A 211 -4.81 -12.97 -8.51
N SER A 212 -5.20 -14.24 -8.63
CA SER A 212 -5.31 -15.15 -7.50
C SER A 212 -4.11 -16.08 -7.43
N TYR A 213 -3.44 -16.07 -6.30
CA TYR A 213 -2.29 -16.92 -6.01
C TYR A 213 -2.73 -18.11 -5.16
N THR A 214 -2.46 -19.32 -5.61
CA THR A 214 -2.49 -20.52 -4.79
C THR A 214 -1.14 -21.22 -4.97
N LYS A 215 -0.26 -21.04 -4.01
CA LYS A 215 1.10 -21.55 -4.04
C LYS A 215 1.30 -22.60 -2.95
N LYS A 216 1.95 -23.69 -3.31
CA LYS A 216 2.35 -24.76 -2.39
C LYS A 216 3.75 -25.22 -2.74
N GLY A 217 4.51 -25.62 -1.74
CA GLY A 217 5.87 -26.09 -1.92
C GLY A 217 6.51 -26.49 -0.61
N ASP A 218 7.80 -26.67 -0.64
CA ASP A 218 8.62 -27.04 0.50
C ASP A 218 9.46 -25.89 1.02
N ILE A 219 9.78 -25.97 2.29
CA ILE A 219 10.69 -25.08 3.01
C ILE A 219 11.78 -25.93 3.61
N ASN A 220 13.03 -25.67 3.27
CA ASN A 220 14.17 -26.32 3.89
C ASN A 220 14.59 -25.55 5.14
N VAL A 221 14.49 -26.15 6.30
CA VAL A 221 15.01 -25.61 7.56
C VAL A 221 16.39 -26.18 7.80
N LEU A 222 17.41 -25.32 7.79
CA LEU A 222 18.79 -25.71 8.12
C LEU A 222 19.19 -25.07 9.45
N ARG A 223 19.52 -25.92 10.44
CA ARG A 223 20.04 -25.48 11.74
C ARG A 223 21.51 -25.81 11.87
N THR A 224 22.23 -24.91 12.50
CA THR A 224 23.63 -25.16 12.86
C THR A 224 23.67 -26.30 13.88
N LYS A 225 24.47 -27.31 13.64
CA LYS A 225 24.73 -28.33 14.66
C LYS A 225 25.52 -27.68 15.80
N GLU A 226 24.98 -27.69 17.00
CA GLU A 226 25.82 -27.41 18.17
C GLU A 226 26.93 -28.43 18.25
N VAL A 227 28.15 -27.97 18.05
CA VAL A 227 29.33 -28.79 18.33
C VAL A 227 29.48 -28.83 19.85
N THR A 228 28.88 -29.81 20.49
CA THR A 228 29.19 -30.11 21.90
C THR A 228 30.68 -30.45 21.96
N LYS A 229 31.50 -29.50 22.42
CA LYS A 229 32.85 -29.78 22.88
C LYS A 229 32.74 -30.66 24.14
N ASN A 230 33.01 -31.94 23.98
CA ASN A 230 33.35 -32.82 25.11
C ASN A 230 34.67 -32.38 25.71
#